data_cace4ba3c3c75f5fbc4088c960030e36
#
_entry.id   cace4ba3c3c75f5fbc4088c960030e36
#
_cell.length_a   1.000
_cell.length_b   1.000
_cell.length_c   1.000
_cell.angle_alpha   90.00
_cell.angle_beta   90.00
_cell.angle_gamma   90.00
#
_symmetry.space_group_name_H-M   'P 1'
#
loop_
_entity.id
_entity.type
_entity.pdbx_description
1 polymer ?
#
loop_
_entity_poly.entity_id
_entity_poly.type
_entity_poly.pdbx_seq_one_letter_code
_entity_poly.pdbx_strand_id
1 'polypeptide(L)'
;CAELCGKEHAYMPIHVKVVSAEDYTKWVDGENKKMAALADDPSKVWTLADLVKRGESVYAANCVACHQANGKGAGPIKPLDGSAIVTSTDHAAMINVLLNGAAGGAMPSWKQLSDTELAAVMTYAKNHWSNATGQIIQPSEFAAARTGKFPAGG
;
A
#
# COMPACT_ATOMS: atom_id res chain seq x y z
N CYS A 1 -9.16 9.64 -25.49
CA CYS A 1 -9.07 11.04 -25.11
C CYS A 1 -9.44 11.93 -26.29
N ALA A 2 -10.42 12.84 -26.12
CA ALA A 2 -10.94 13.65 -27.22
C ALA A 2 -10.09 14.93 -27.48
N GLU A 3 -9.28 15.34 -26.54
CA GLU A 3 -8.42 16.52 -26.60
C GLU A 3 -6.97 16.15 -26.29
N LEU A 4 -6.02 16.84 -26.92
CA LEU A 4 -4.59 16.60 -26.71
C LEU A 4 -4.22 16.87 -25.23
N CYS A 5 -3.89 15.82 -24.48
CA CYS A 5 -3.66 15.86 -23.04
C CYS A 5 -2.22 15.59 -22.61
N GLY A 6 -1.29 15.44 -23.55
CA GLY A 6 0.12 15.26 -23.27
C GLY A 6 0.79 14.12 -24.04
N LYS A 7 1.98 13.71 -23.60
CA LYS A 7 2.89 12.79 -24.29
C LYS A 7 2.26 11.43 -24.63
N GLU A 8 1.40 10.90 -23.75
CA GLU A 8 0.78 9.58 -23.90
C GLU A 8 -0.63 9.63 -24.53
N HIS A 9 -1.02 10.78 -25.11
CA HIS A 9 -2.35 10.99 -25.70
C HIS A 9 -2.78 9.87 -26.66
N ALA A 10 -1.90 9.42 -27.54
CA ALA A 10 -2.17 8.37 -28.51
C ALA A 10 -2.37 6.96 -27.89
N TYR A 11 -1.97 6.77 -26.65
CA TYR A 11 -2.02 5.50 -25.93
C TYR A 11 -3.14 5.44 -24.88
N MET A 12 -4.16 6.28 -25.01
CA MET A 12 -5.33 6.33 -24.12
C MET A 12 -6.61 5.82 -24.81
N PRO A 13 -6.67 4.52 -25.23
CA PRO A 13 -7.86 4.00 -25.89
C PRO A 13 -9.02 3.92 -24.89
N ILE A 14 -10.21 4.28 -25.35
CA ILE A 14 -11.47 4.00 -24.63
C ILE A 14 -12.08 2.76 -25.24
N HIS A 15 -12.15 1.68 -24.47
CA HIS A 15 -12.73 0.44 -24.90
C HIS A 15 -14.18 0.33 -24.40
N VAL A 16 -15.14 0.46 -25.31
CA VAL A 16 -16.57 0.28 -25.02
C VAL A 16 -16.97 -1.14 -25.39
N LYS A 17 -17.44 -1.89 -24.38
CA LYS A 17 -17.96 -3.24 -24.56
C LYS A 17 -19.47 -3.24 -24.37
N VAL A 18 -20.22 -3.56 -25.43
CA VAL A 18 -21.67 -3.75 -25.35
C VAL A 18 -21.92 -5.21 -24.91
N VAL A 19 -22.72 -5.36 -23.86
CA VAL A 19 -23.04 -6.68 -23.26
C VAL A 19 -24.53 -6.79 -23.01
N SER A 20 -25.03 -8.01 -22.73
CA SER A 20 -26.40 -8.22 -22.28
C SER A 20 -26.66 -7.58 -20.91
N ALA A 21 -27.92 -7.28 -20.58
CA ALA A 21 -28.28 -6.77 -19.25
C ALA A 21 -27.86 -7.73 -18.13
N GLU A 22 -27.95 -9.04 -18.37
CA GLU A 22 -27.53 -10.07 -17.42
C GLU A 22 -26.01 -10.04 -17.20
N ASP A 23 -25.22 -9.97 -18.25
CA ASP A 23 -23.75 -9.89 -18.13
C ASP A 23 -23.29 -8.60 -17.49
N TYR A 24 -23.99 -7.48 -17.77
CA TYR A 24 -23.74 -6.21 -17.09
C TYR A 24 -23.98 -6.32 -15.58
N THR A 25 -25.11 -6.91 -15.18
CA THR A 25 -25.42 -7.13 -13.75
C THR A 25 -24.36 -8.00 -13.08
N LYS A 26 -23.95 -9.10 -13.70
CA LYS A 26 -22.87 -9.96 -13.18
C LYS A 26 -21.55 -9.21 -13.04
N TRP A 27 -21.24 -8.37 -14.01
CA TRP A 27 -20.04 -7.54 -13.96
C TRP A 27 -20.09 -6.51 -12.82
N VAL A 28 -21.23 -5.79 -12.68
CA VAL A 28 -21.43 -4.83 -11.57
C VAL A 28 -21.31 -5.51 -10.21
N ASP A 29 -21.94 -6.69 -10.03
CA ASP A 29 -21.83 -7.46 -8.79
C ASP A 29 -20.40 -7.90 -8.51
N GLY A 30 -19.67 -8.28 -9.55
CA GLY A 30 -18.25 -8.61 -9.44
C GLY A 30 -17.39 -7.43 -9.00
N GLU A 31 -17.60 -6.26 -9.58
CA GLU A 31 -16.87 -5.03 -9.20
C GLU A 31 -17.26 -4.55 -7.80
N ASN A 32 -18.55 -4.62 -7.43
CA ASN A 32 -18.98 -4.30 -6.08
C ASN A 32 -18.35 -5.21 -5.02
N LYS A 33 -18.23 -6.52 -5.31
CA LYS A 33 -17.50 -7.47 -4.44
C LYS A 33 -16.03 -7.12 -4.31
N LYS A 34 -15.38 -6.73 -5.41
CA LYS A 34 -13.97 -6.28 -5.39
C LYS A 34 -13.82 -5.01 -4.54
N MET A 35 -14.69 -4.02 -4.75
CA MET A 35 -14.67 -2.79 -3.96
C MET A 35 -14.93 -3.07 -2.47
N ALA A 36 -15.88 -3.93 -2.13
CA ALA A 36 -16.15 -4.32 -0.75
C ALA A 36 -14.94 -5.06 -0.12
N ALA A 37 -14.25 -5.90 -0.89
CA ALA A 37 -13.01 -6.56 -0.42
C ALA A 37 -11.86 -5.57 -0.22
N LEU A 38 -11.88 -4.44 -0.93
CA LEU A 38 -10.91 -3.35 -0.81
C LEU A 38 -11.34 -2.30 0.23
N ALA A 39 -12.59 -2.36 0.71
CA ALA A 39 -13.09 -1.40 1.70
C ALA A 39 -12.21 -1.41 2.96
N ASP A 40 -12.00 -0.22 3.47
CA ASP A 40 -11.21 -0.02 4.65
C ASP A 40 -12.06 -0.32 5.88
N ASP A 41 -11.93 -1.54 6.39
CA ASP A 41 -12.54 -1.95 7.65
C ASP A 41 -11.44 -2.20 8.68
N PRO A 42 -11.17 -1.24 9.57
CA PRO A 42 -10.11 -1.35 10.57
C PRO A 42 -10.40 -2.43 11.62
N SER A 43 -11.63 -2.93 11.70
CA SER A 43 -12.00 -4.03 12.61
C SER A 43 -11.71 -5.42 12.03
N LYS A 44 -11.51 -5.50 10.71
CA LYS A 44 -11.20 -6.76 10.04
C LYS A 44 -9.78 -7.20 10.38
N VAL A 45 -9.64 -8.41 10.87
CA VAL A 45 -8.34 -9.06 11.05
C VAL A 45 -7.90 -9.66 9.72
N TRP A 46 -6.77 -9.21 9.24
CA TRP A 46 -6.20 -9.63 7.97
C TRP A 46 -5.17 -10.73 8.15
N THR A 47 -5.08 -11.65 7.18
CA THR A 47 -4.03 -12.66 7.14
C THR A 47 -2.73 -12.08 6.56
N LEU A 48 -1.60 -12.70 6.86
CA LEU A 48 -0.30 -12.33 6.27
C LEU A 48 -0.36 -12.36 4.74
N ALA A 49 -0.91 -13.42 4.17
CA ALA A 49 -0.98 -13.60 2.72
C ALA A 49 -1.80 -12.51 2.02
N ASP A 50 -2.95 -12.13 2.60
CA ASP A 50 -3.81 -11.09 2.03
C ASP A 50 -3.14 -9.71 2.10
N LEU A 51 -2.50 -9.39 3.24
CA LEU A 51 -1.78 -8.12 3.39
C LEU A 51 -0.56 -8.05 2.50
N VAL A 52 0.23 -9.11 2.38
CA VAL A 52 1.39 -9.13 1.47
C VAL A 52 0.94 -8.92 0.03
N LYS A 53 -0.09 -9.63 -0.43
CA LYS A 53 -0.63 -9.48 -1.79
C LYS A 53 -1.15 -8.06 -2.06
N ARG A 54 -1.89 -7.49 -1.12
CA ARG A 54 -2.38 -6.11 -1.23
C ARG A 54 -1.24 -5.10 -1.17
N GLY A 55 -0.28 -5.32 -0.28
CA GLY A 55 0.89 -4.47 -0.08
C GLY A 55 1.79 -4.40 -1.31
N GLU A 56 1.92 -5.50 -2.05
CA GLU A 56 2.61 -5.51 -3.33
C GLU A 56 2.02 -4.48 -4.31
N SER A 57 0.69 -4.45 -4.44
CA SER A 57 0.00 -3.50 -5.31
C SER A 57 0.18 -2.05 -4.84
N VAL A 58 0.08 -1.81 -3.52
CA VAL A 58 0.31 -0.47 -2.94
C VAL A 58 1.76 -0.03 -3.14
N TYR A 59 2.71 -0.94 -2.94
CA TYR A 59 4.14 -0.69 -3.15
C TYR A 59 4.45 -0.32 -4.60
N ALA A 60 3.93 -1.09 -5.54
CA ALA A 60 4.11 -0.85 -6.97
C ALA A 60 3.56 0.52 -7.41
N ALA A 61 2.44 0.94 -6.84
CA ALA A 61 1.80 2.20 -7.19
C ALA A 61 2.49 3.43 -6.56
N ASN A 62 3.02 3.31 -5.33
CA ASN A 62 3.39 4.48 -4.53
C ASN A 62 4.87 4.53 -4.12
N CYS A 63 5.56 3.39 -4.05
CA CYS A 63 6.86 3.30 -3.38
C CYS A 63 8.00 2.94 -4.33
N VAL A 64 7.70 2.17 -5.39
CA VAL A 64 8.71 1.61 -6.31
C VAL A 64 9.54 2.69 -7.01
N ALA A 65 8.96 3.85 -7.28
CA ALA A 65 9.66 4.95 -7.97
C ALA A 65 10.91 5.42 -7.21
N CYS A 66 10.88 5.40 -5.87
CA CYS A 66 11.99 5.79 -5.02
C CYS A 66 12.77 4.58 -4.50
N HIS A 67 12.06 3.58 -3.96
CA HIS A 67 12.69 2.43 -3.30
C HIS A 67 13.05 1.28 -4.25
N GLN A 68 12.69 1.39 -5.53
CA GLN A 68 12.90 0.40 -6.59
C GLN A 68 12.20 -0.95 -6.32
N ALA A 69 12.04 -1.77 -7.36
CA ALA A 69 11.39 -3.09 -7.22
C ALA A 69 12.17 -4.06 -6.32
N ASN A 70 13.49 -3.89 -6.23
CA ASN A 70 14.36 -4.70 -5.37
C ASN A 70 14.47 -4.20 -3.93
N GLY A 71 13.78 -3.12 -3.57
CA GLY A 71 13.79 -2.55 -2.22
C GLY A 71 15.11 -1.90 -1.78
N LYS A 72 16.10 -1.76 -2.69
CA LYS A 72 17.44 -1.26 -2.34
C LYS A 72 17.57 0.26 -2.39
N GLY A 73 16.56 0.94 -2.96
CA GLY A 73 16.63 2.37 -3.17
C GLY A 73 17.73 2.78 -4.18
N ALA A 74 17.95 4.07 -4.31
CA ALA A 74 19.02 4.62 -5.16
C ALA A 74 19.51 5.96 -4.63
N GLY A 75 20.81 6.23 -4.71
CA GLY A 75 21.41 7.48 -4.26
C GLY A 75 21.09 7.76 -2.78
N PRO A 76 20.41 8.87 -2.45
CA PRO A 76 20.08 9.22 -1.07
C PRO A 76 18.92 8.40 -0.49
N ILE A 77 18.19 7.64 -1.32
CA ILE A 77 17.07 6.82 -0.88
C ILE A 77 17.58 5.56 -0.18
N LYS A 78 17.28 5.44 1.10
CA LYS A 78 17.72 4.32 1.92
C LYS A 78 17.02 3.02 1.50
N PRO A 79 17.72 1.86 1.58
CA PRO A 79 17.13 0.56 1.31
C PRO A 79 16.04 0.22 2.32
N LEU A 80 15.04 -0.51 1.86
CA LEU A 80 14.06 -1.20 2.70
C LEU A 80 14.49 -2.66 2.93
N ASP A 81 15.13 -3.25 1.92
CA ASP A 81 15.72 -4.59 1.99
C ASP A 81 16.86 -4.61 3.02
N GLY A 82 16.76 -5.49 4.04
CA GLY A 82 17.72 -5.59 5.13
C GLY A 82 17.74 -4.41 6.11
N SER A 83 16.77 -3.49 6.02
CA SER A 83 16.72 -2.30 6.88
C SER A 83 16.34 -2.64 8.32
N ALA A 84 17.14 -2.18 9.28
CA ALA A 84 16.86 -2.40 10.71
C ALA A 84 15.50 -1.83 11.16
N ILE A 85 15.07 -0.67 10.61
CA ILE A 85 13.76 -0.10 10.93
C ILE A 85 12.62 -0.95 10.34
N VAL A 86 12.83 -1.54 9.17
CA VAL A 86 11.82 -2.39 8.51
C VAL A 86 11.70 -3.74 9.22
N THR A 87 12.81 -4.31 9.67
CA THR A 87 12.82 -5.64 10.33
C THR A 87 12.55 -5.58 11.84
N SER A 88 12.55 -4.37 12.44
CA SER A 88 12.26 -4.16 13.86
C SER A 88 10.92 -4.77 14.28
N THR A 89 10.84 -5.31 15.50
CA THR A 89 9.58 -5.69 16.14
C THR A 89 8.81 -4.49 16.68
N ASP A 90 9.49 -3.35 16.90
CA ASP A 90 8.83 -2.09 17.19
C ASP A 90 8.31 -1.44 15.90
N HIS A 91 6.99 -1.39 15.76
CA HIS A 91 6.32 -0.84 14.58
C HIS A 91 6.22 0.68 14.60
N ALA A 92 6.34 1.32 15.76
CA ALA A 92 6.06 2.75 15.93
C ALA A 92 6.90 3.65 15.02
N ALA A 93 8.19 3.36 14.88
CA ALA A 93 9.08 4.15 14.05
C ALA A 93 8.68 4.09 12.57
N MET A 94 8.34 2.90 12.05
CA MET A 94 7.94 2.73 10.64
C MET A 94 6.55 3.31 10.38
N ILE A 95 5.60 3.14 11.31
CA ILE A 95 4.27 3.77 11.27
C ILE A 95 4.42 5.30 11.23
N ASN A 96 5.26 5.87 12.09
CA ASN A 96 5.50 7.31 12.11
C ASN A 96 6.08 7.83 10.77
N VAL A 97 7.03 7.10 10.17
CA VAL A 97 7.60 7.47 8.86
C VAL A 97 6.53 7.45 7.77
N LEU A 98 5.66 6.45 7.74
CA LEU A 98 4.58 6.36 6.75
C LEU A 98 3.54 7.47 6.95
N LEU A 99 3.16 7.79 8.18
CA LEU A 99 2.16 8.83 8.45
C LEU A 99 2.71 10.25 8.29
N ASN A 100 3.94 10.51 8.71
CA ASN A 100 4.46 11.87 8.82
C ASN A 100 5.61 12.18 7.84
N GLY A 101 6.12 11.16 7.14
CA GLY A 101 7.31 11.30 6.31
C GLY A 101 8.60 11.31 7.12
N ALA A 102 9.70 11.50 6.44
CA ALA A 102 11.03 11.53 7.04
C ALA A 102 12.03 12.39 6.22
N ALA A 103 13.20 12.65 6.81
CA ALA A 103 14.34 13.29 6.14
C ALA A 103 13.99 14.63 5.48
N GLY A 104 13.23 15.48 6.18
CA GLY A 104 12.88 16.82 5.67
C GLY A 104 12.01 16.80 4.41
N GLY A 105 11.21 15.74 4.22
CA GLY A 105 10.31 15.56 3.09
C GLY A 105 10.86 14.69 1.96
N ALA A 106 12.11 14.21 2.06
CA ALA A 106 12.65 13.25 1.07
C ALA A 106 11.83 11.94 1.03
N MET A 107 11.33 11.49 2.17
CA MET A 107 10.26 10.49 2.25
C MET A 107 8.96 11.24 2.56
N PRO A 108 8.01 11.34 1.63
CA PRO A 108 6.76 12.06 1.86
C PRO A 108 5.85 11.36 2.88
N SER A 109 4.92 12.11 3.45
CA SER A 109 3.82 11.55 4.24
C SER A 109 2.84 10.81 3.33
N TRP A 110 2.41 9.64 3.76
CA TRP A 110 1.41 8.80 3.07
C TRP A 110 0.08 8.72 3.84
N LYS A 111 -0.17 9.71 4.70
CA LYS A 111 -1.41 9.76 5.51
C LYS A 111 -2.71 9.77 4.70
N GLN A 112 -2.65 10.05 3.39
CA GLN A 112 -3.79 9.98 2.47
C GLN A 112 -4.18 8.55 2.10
N LEU A 113 -3.27 7.58 2.28
CA LEU A 113 -3.62 6.17 2.11
C LEU A 113 -4.47 5.71 3.29
N SER A 114 -5.33 4.72 3.05
CA SER A 114 -6.15 4.11 4.09
C SER A 114 -5.31 3.30 5.08
N ASP A 115 -5.86 3.03 6.26
CA ASP A 115 -5.16 2.25 7.29
C ASP A 115 -4.85 0.83 6.79
N THR A 116 -5.74 0.25 5.97
CA THR A 116 -5.52 -1.06 5.36
C THR A 116 -4.40 -1.03 4.31
N GLU A 117 -4.30 0.03 3.50
CA GLU A 117 -3.20 0.18 2.54
C GLU A 117 -1.86 0.38 3.22
N LEU A 118 -1.82 1.20 4.27
CA LEU A 118 -0.60 1.42 5.05
C LEU A 118 -0.14 0.14 5.77
N ALA A 119 -1.07 -0.59 6.39
CA ALA A 119 -0.80 -1.87 7.03
C ALA A 119 -0.30 -2.92 6.01
N ALA A 120 -0.92 -2.96 4.83
CA ALA A 120 -0.57 -3.88 3.77
C ALA A 120 0.84 -3.61 3.23
N VAL A 121 1.17 -2.36 2.89
CA VAL A 121 2.50 -2.02 2.35
C VAL A 121 3.60 -2.20 3.40
N MET A 122 3.32 -1.91 4.67
CA MET A 122 4.26 -2.15 5.76
C MET A 122 4.49 -3.66 5.96
N THR A 123 3.42 -4.46 5.98
CA THR A 123 3.51 -5.93 6.07
C THR A 123 4.27 -6.51 4.88
N TYR A 124 4.02 -6.02 3.66
CA TYR A 124 4.77 -6.41 2.46
C TYR A 124 6.26 -6.13 2.63
N ALA A 125 6.64 -4.90 2.97
CA ALA A 125 8.06 -4.54 3.13
C ALA A 125 8.78 -5.38 4.19
N LYS A 126 8.09 -5.76 5.27
CA LYS A 126 8.63 -6.61 6.34
C LYS A 126 8.80 -8.08 5.93
N ASN A 127 8.12 -8.54 4.88
CA ASN A 127 8.09 -9.95 4.49
C ASN A 127 8.52 -10.20 3.04
N HIS A 128 9.09 -9.18 2.38
CA HIS A 128 9.55 -9.28 1.00
C HIS A 128 11.08 -9.09 0.91
N TRP A 129 11.65 -9.42 -0.22
CA TRP A 129 13.10 -9.48 -0.48
C TRP A 129 13.79 -10.41 0.53
N SER A 130 14.80 -9.91 1.25
CA SER A 130 15.45 -10.68 2.32
C SER A 130 14.76 -10.50 3.69
N ASN A 131 13.73 -9.64 3.79
CA ASN A 131 13.00 -9.34 5.03
C ASN A 131 11.95 -10.42 5.31
N ALA A 132 12.33 -11.57 5.85
CA ALA A 132 11.40 -12.67 6.17
C ALA A 132 11.01 -12.64 7.65
N THR A 133 10.38 -11.56 8.13
CA THR A 133 10.12 -11.35 9.56
C THR A 133 8.93 -12.16 10.09
N GLY A 134 7.97 -12.54 9.25
CA GLY A 134 6.70 -13.13 9.66
C GLY A 134 5.74 -12.17 10.35
N GLN A 135 6.12 -10.92 10.54
CA GLN A 135 5.30 -9.93 11.25
C GLN A 135 4.13 -9.46 10.40
N ILE A 136 2.99 -9.30 11.03
CA ILE A 136 1.74 -8.82 10.42
C ILE A 136 1.38 -7.51 11.08
N ILE A 137 1.15 -6.47 10.27
CA ILE A 137 0.68 -5.18 10.75
C ILE A 137 -0.80 -5.09 10.45
N GLN A 138 -1.62 -4.91 11.49
CA GLN A 138 -3.05 -4.78 11.30
C GLN A 138 -3.46 -3.32 11.05
N PRO A 139 -4.53 -3.06 10.27
CA PRO A 139 -5.04 -1.70 10.05
C PRO A 139 -5.34 -0.94 11.34
N SER A 140 -5.76 -1.65 12.39
CA SER A 140 -6.03 -1.08 13.71
C SER A 140 -4.82 -0.39 14.35
N GLU A 141 -3.58 -0.79 14.00
CA GLU A 141 -2.37 -0.13 14.48
C GLU A 141 -2.22 1.28 13.87
N PHE A 142 -2.53 1.43 12.59
CA PHE A 142 -2.55 2.74 11.94
C PHE A 142 -3.72 3.61 12.42
N ALA A 143 -4.92 3.04 12.60
CA ALA A 143 -6.06 3.74 13.16
C ALA A 143 -5.73 4.28 14.58
N ALA A 144 -5.09 3.49 15.42
CA ALA A 144 -4.64 3.91 16.74
C ALA A 144 -3.57 5.02 16.64
N ALA A 145 -2.58 4.86 15.77
CA ALA A 145 -1.51 5.84 15.58
C ALA A 145 -2.03 7.21 15.11
N ARG A 146 -3.05 7.24 14.25
CA ARG A 146 -3.70 8.51 13.82
C ARG A 146 -4.36 9.26 14.96
N THR A 147 -4.75 8.57 16.03
CA THR A 147 -5.31 9.20 17.25
C THR A 147 -4.26 9.49 18.30
N GLY A 148 -2.97 9.36 17.99
CA GLY A 148 -1.85 9.56 18.90
C GLY A 148 -1.60 8.41 19.86
N LYS A 149 -2.26 7.27 19.67
CA LYS A 149 -2.08 6.05 20.46
C LYS A 149 -1.17 5.09 19.68
N PHE A 150 0.13 5.32 19.76
CA PHE A 150 1.07 4.35 19.21
C PHE A 150 1.00 3.05 20.02
N PRO A 151 1.02 1.87 19.37
CA PRO A 151 1.16 0.63 20.11
C PRO A 151 2.45 0.72 20.93
N ALA A 152 2.35 0.46 22.25
CA ALA A 152 3.52 0.28 23.06
C ALA A 152 4.30 -0.91 22.48
N GLY A 153 5.57 -0.68 22.18
CA GLY A 153 6.42 -1.73 21.65
C GLY A 153 6.33 -2.95 22.57
N GLY A 154 5.89 -4.08 22.01
CA GLY A 154 5.86 -5.37 22.68
C GLY A 154 7.26 -5.99 22.71
#